data_64834fb8a40bb59732a5208d69ba629b
#
_entry.id   64834fb8a40bb59732a5208d69ba629b
#
_cell.length_a   1.000
_cell.length_b   1.000
_cell.length_c   1.000
_cell.angle_alpha   90.00
_cell.angle_beta   90.00
_cell.angle_gamma   90.00
#
_symmetry.space_group_name_H-M   'P 1'
#
loop_
_entity.id
_entity.type
_entity.pdbx_description
1 polymer ?
#
loop_
_entity_poly.entity_id
_entity_poly.type
_entity_poly.pdbx_seq_one_letter_code
_entity_poly.pdbx_strand_id
1 'polypeptide(L)'
;DSLYDSPRAINGRHNFTITGQRASGNVIYRGYISNPIRSLAADFHAYLSMANLIDNLIIDNDRFEAADRSGAAGVAGFPKHGVTTTQSVFWNNEGLSYPLDRPAIIRSDQYGWGYIVGTRGPAFRVALGVSERTAPEDYLEGEGLGASLQPQSLYVDQLERRLLREGKANRWEAVREGL
;
A
#
# COMPACT_ATOMS: atom_id res chain seq x y z
N ASP A 1 11.84 -10.37 -1.63
CA ASP A 1 11.05 -9.83 -2.73
C ASP A 1 10.02 -10.86 -3.17
N SER A 2 8.75 -10.52 -3.17
CA SER A 2 7.64 -11.39 -3.56
C SER A 2 6.59 -10.60 -4.31
N LEU A 3 6.00 -11.21 -5.32
CA LEU A 3 4.82 -10.72 -6.00
C LEU A 3 3.59 -11.48 -5.51
N TYR A 4 2.60 -10.73 -5.08
CA TYR A 4 1.25 -11.21 -4.79
C TYR A 4 0.31 -10.63 -5.84
N ASP A 5 0.01 -11.41 -6.87
CA ASP A 5 -0.86 -10.99 -7.97
C ASP A 5 -2.30 -11.40 -7.70
N SER A 6 -3.20 -10.43 -7.79
CA SER A 6 -4.65 -10.58 -7.59
C SER A 6 -5.06 -11.26 -6.26
N PRO A 7 -4.34 -11.02 -5.14
CA PRO A 7 -4.72 -11.64 -3.88
C PRO A 7 -6.03 -11.04 -3.37
N ARG A 8 -6.83 -11.87 -2.70
CA ARG A 8 -8.08 -11.43 -2.07
C ARG A 8 -8.08 -11.77 -0.59
N ALA A 9 -8.41 -10.78 0.25
CA ALA A 9 -8.56 -10.98 1.68
C ALA A 9 -9.83 -10.26 2.17
N ILE A 10 -10.70 -11.01 2.86
CA ILE A 10 -12.01 -10.56 3.30
C ILE A 10 -12.24 -11.05 4.71
N ASN A 11 -12.75 -10.18 5.59
CA ASN A 11 -13.05 -10.51 7.00
C ASN A 11 -11.83 -11.01 7.79
N GLY A 12 -10.62 -10.65 7.39
CA GLY A 12 -9.41 -10.91 8.19
C GLY A 12 -9.30 -9.99 9.40
N ARG A 13 -8.46 -10.36 10.36
CA ARG A 13 -8.10 -9.43 11.45
C ARG A 13 -7.35 -8.21 10.88
N HIS A 14 -6.34 -8.46 10.10
CA HIS A 14 -5.73 -7.57 9.12
C HIS A 14 -5.82 -8.30 7.79
N ASN A 15 -6.44 -7.71 6.79
CA ASN A 15 -6.62 -8.41 5.51
C ASN A 15 -5.28 -8.70 4.83
N PHE A 16 -4.35 -7.75 4.86
CA PHE A 16 -2.94 -7.99 4.55
C PHE A 16 -2.07 -7.43 5.65
N THR A 17 -0.93 -8.09 5.89
CA THR A 17 0.07 -7.63 6.85
C THR A 17 1.45 -7.82 6.26
N ILE A 18 2.22 -6.73 6.16
CA ILE A 18 3.64 -6.77 5.83
C ILE A 18 4.41 -6.42 7.11
N THR A 19 5.25 -7.31 7.60
CA THR A 19 5.89 -7.12 8.89
C THR A 19 7.38 -7.47 8.88
N GLY A 20 8.16 -6.65 9.58
CA GLY A 20 9.57 -6.89 9.86
C GLY A 20 10.53 -6.29 8.84
N GLN A 21 11.75 -6.03 9.31
CA GLN A 21 12.81 -5.37 8.54
C GLN A 21 13.26 -6.14 7.29
N ARG A 22 13.01 -7.45 7.23
CA ARG A 22 13.32 -8.28 6.07
C ARG A 22 12.23 -8.28 5.01
N ALA A 23 11.07 -7.68 5.30
CA ALA A 23 9.97 -7.55 4.36
C ALA A 23 10.20 -6.33 3.46
N SER A 24 11.05 -6.49 2.44
CA SER A 24 11.37 -5.44 1.48
C SER A 24 11.15 -5.89 0.04
N GLY A 25 10.86 -4.94 -0.85
CA GLY A 25 10.70 -5.21 -2.27
C GLY A 25 9.48 -6.08 -2.62
N ASN A 26 8.49 -6.20 -1.73
CA ASN A 26 7.29 -6.96 -2.03
C ASN A 26 6.31 -6.10 -2.82
N VAL A 27 5.57 -6.75 -3.71
CA VAL A 27 4.52 -6.13 -4.52
C VAL A 27 3.19 -6.80 -4.24
N ILE A 28 2.18 -6.02 -3.86
CA ILE A 28 0.77 -6.42 -3.91
C ILE A 28 0.18 -5.73 -5.13
N TYR A 29 -0.17 -6.51 -6.14
CA TYR A 29 -0.66 -6.03 -7.42
C TYR A 29 -2.11 -6.48 -7.67
N ARG A 30 -2.98 -5.54 -8.08
CA ARG A 30 -4.41 -5.76 -8.40
C ARG A 30 -5.17 -6.63 -7.38
N GLY A 31 -4.85 -6.45 -6.10
CA GLY A 31 -5.50 -7.16 -5.01
C GLY A 31 -6.88 -6.60 -4.65
N TYR A 32 -7.57 -7.29 -3.75
CA TYR A 32 -8.83 -6.84 -3.17
C TYR A 32 -8.84 -7.08 -1.67
N ILE A 33 -9.20 -6.07 -0.88
CA ILE A 33 -9.41 -6.18 0.57
C ILE A 33 -10.77 -5.63 0.96
N SER A 34 -11.43 -6.30 1.92
CA SER A 34 -12.68 -5.77 2.47
C SER A 34 -13.01 -6.26 3.87
N ASN A 35 -13.80 -5.45 4.57
CA ASN A 35 -14.48 -5.78 5.82
C ASN A 35 -13.58 -6.43 6.88
N PRO A 36 -12.51 -5.76 7.36
CA PRO A 36 -11.65 -6.33 8.39
C PRO A 36 -12.43 -6.51 9.71
N ILE A 37 -12.10 -7.56 10.45
CA ILE A 37 -12.70 -7.82 11.75
C ILE A 37 -12.31 -6.70 12.74
N ARG A 38 -13.26 -6.19 13.51
CA ARG A 38 -13.08 -5.14 14.53
C ARG A 38 -12.49 -3.84 13.99
N SER A 39 -12.77 -3.51 12.73
CA SER A 39 -12.27 -2.29 12.08
C SER A 39 -10.73 -2.17 12.12
N LEU A 40 -10.01 -3.30 12.12
CA LEU A 40 -8.57 -3.30 11.97
C LEU A 40 -8.22 -3.18 10.49
N ALA A 41 -7.23 -2.35 10.17
CA ALA A 41 -6.82 -2.11 8.79
C ALA A 41 -5.87 -3.20 8.27
N ALA A 42 -5.79 -3.37 6.96
CA ALA A 42 -4.60 -3.94 6.34
C ALA A 42 -3.41 -3.03 6.62
N ASP A 43 -2.21 -3.56 6.86
CA ASP A 43 -1.15 -2.72 7.37
C ASP A 43 0.29 -3.19 7.08
N PHE A 44 1.19 -2.24 7.13
CA PHE A 44 2.57 -2.48 7.52
C PHE A 44 2.59 -2.58 9.04
N HIS A 45 2.82 -3.77 9.58
CA HIS A 45 2.44 -4.05 10.97
C HIS A 45 3.46 -3.64 12.02
N ALA A 46 4.73 -3.98 11.82
CA ALA A 46 5.78 -3.72 12.80
C ALA A 46 7.16 -3.66 12.16
N TYR A 47 8.04 -2.86 12.77
CA TYR A 47 9.47 -2.74 12.51
C TYR A 47 9.88 -2.61 11.03
N LEU A 48 9.73 -1.41 10.55
CA LEU A 48 10.43 -0.80 9.44
C LEU A 48 10.66 -1.73 8.23
N SER A 49 9.60 -2.29 7.69
CA SER A 49 9.64 -2.83 6.33
C SER A 49 9.98 -1.71 5.33
N MET A 50 10.49 -2.04 4.14
CA MET A 50 10.93 -0.99 3.22
C MET A 50 10.68 -1.30 1.77
N ALA A 51 10.51 -0.23 0.97
CA ALA A 51 10.45 -0.32 -0.49
C ALA A 51 9.44 -1.34 -1.02
N ASN A 52 8.29 -1.44 -0.37
CA ASN A 52 7.18 -2.28 -0.82
C ASN A 52 6.24 -1.47 -1.72
N LEU A 53 5.56 -2.13 -2.63
CA LEU A 53 4.64 -1.51 -3.57
C LEU A 53 3.23 -2.10 -3.41
N ILE A 54 2.27 -1.23 -3.19
CA ILE A 54 0.84 -1.54 -3.19
C ILE A 54 0.25 -0.90 -4.45
N ASP A 55 0.04 -1.71 -5.49
CA ASP A 55 -0.29 -1.26 -6.84
C ASP A 55 -1.66 -1.76 -7.27
N ASN A 56 -2.57 -0.82 -7.57
CA ASN A 56 -3.93 -1.12 -8.01
C ASN A 56 -4.72 -2.02 -7.04
N LEU A 57 -4.53 -1.83 -5.75
CA LEU A 57 -5.33 -2.51 -4.73
C LEU A 57 -6.74 -1.92 -4.69
N ILE A 58 -7.76 -2.77 -4.72
CA ILE A 58 -9.16 -2.39 -4.48
C ILE A 58 -9.46 -2.52 -2.99
N ILE A 59 -9.95 -1.43 -2.40
CA ILE A 59 -10.19 -1.28 -0.96
C ILE A 59 -11.68 -0.97 -0.74
N ASP A 60 -12.39 -1.87 -0.06
CA ASP A 60 -13.82 -1.76 0.17
C ASP A 60 -14.14 -1.90 1.66
N ASN A 61 -14.66 -0.85 2.27
CA ASN A 61 -14.91 -0.82 3.73
C ASN A 61 -13.68 -1.29 4.54
N ASP A 62 -12.48 -0.92 4.07
CA ASP A 62 -11.19 -1.21 4.68
C ASP A 62 -10.25 -0.01 4.49
N ARG A 63 -9.06 -0.09 5.04
CA ARG A 63 -7.99 0.89 4.87
C ARG A 63 -6.65 0.17 4.85
N PHE A 64 -5.67 0.67 4.11
CA PHE A 64 -4.29 0.22 4.23
C PHE A 64 -3.46 1.25 5.01
N GLU A 65 -2.77 0.81 6.06
CA GLU A 65 -2.02 1.70 6.95
C GLU A 65 -0.50 1.50 6.85
N ALA A 66 0.21 2.60 6.64
CA ALA A 66 1.65 2.75 6.81
C ALA A 66 1.88 3.78 7.94
N ALA A 67 1.87 3.34 9.20
CA ALA A 67 1.70 4.25 10.33
C ALA A 67 2.87 4.24 11.33
N ASP A 68 3.14 5.39 11.96
CA ASP A 68 3.92 5.42 13.20
C ASP A 68 3.07 4.88 14.36
N ARG A 69 3.42 3.72 14.83
CA ARG A 69 2.80 3.06 15.98
C ARG A 69 3.64 3.13 17.26
N SER A 70 4.64 3.98 17.27
CA SER A 70 5.55 4.14 18.42
C SER A 70 4.87 4.73 19.66
N GLY A 71 3.87 5.60 19.42
CA GLY A 71 3.09 6.28 20.48
C GLY A 71 1.79 5.57 20.84
N ALA A 72 1.37 4.58 20.06
CA ALA A 72 0.17 3.84 20.40
C ALA A 72 0.36 3.21 21.78
N ALA A 73 -0.52 3.54 22.72
CA ALA A 73 -0.64 2.83 23.96
C ALA A 73 -0.95 1.37 23.59
N GLY A 74 0.10 0.58 23.49
CA GLY A 74 -0.06 -0.85 23.27
C GLY A 74 -0.94 -1.38 24.40
N VAL A 75 -1.75 -2.36 24.12
CA VAL A 75 -2.36 -3.17 25.18
C VAL A 75 -1.22 -3.52 26.15
N ALA A 76 -1.42 -3.28 27.43
CA ALA A 76 -0.38 -3.45 28.44
C ALA A 76 0.32 -4.81 28.26
N GLY A 77 1.63 -4.80 28.04
CA GLY A 77 2.43 -6.00 27.83
C GLY A 77 2.80 -6.31 26.35
N PHE A 78 2.28 -5.59 25.36
CA PHE A 78 2.72 -5.76 23.97
C PHE A 78 3.79 -4.71 23.59
N PRO A 79 4.87 -5.11 22.92
CA PRO A 79 5.88 -4.17 22.47
C PRO A 79 5.27 -3.16 21.50
N LYS A 80 5.72 -1.92 21.56
CA LYS A 80 5.35 -0.88 20.60
C LYS A 80 5.81 -1.32 19.20
N HIS A 81 4.99 -1.10 18.20
CA HIS A 81 5.29 -1.53 16.83
C HIS A 81 6.26 -0.59 16.08
N GLY A 82 6.57 0.58 16.64
CA GLY A 82 7.47 1.55 16.01
C GLY A 82 6.90 2.15 14.73
N VAL A 83 7.76 2.79 13.95
CA VAL A 83 7.40 3.17 12.57
C VAL A 83 7.42 1.92 11.71
N THR A 84 6.34 1.67 11.00
CA THR A 84 6.06 0.37 10.41
C THR A 84 6.71 0.15 9.06
N THR A 85 6.96 1.25 8.31
CA THR A 85 7.58 1.15 6.99
C THR A 85 8.30 2.44 6.59
N THR A 86 9.13 2.34 5.56
CA THR A 86 9.83 3.45 4.90
C THR A 86 9.87 3.26 3.40
N GLN A 87 9.83 4.35 2.64
CA GLN A 87 9.97 4.36 1.17
C GLN A 87 9.04 3.37 0.45
N SER A 88 7.92 3.02 1.06
CA SER A 88 6.90 2.19 0.43
C SER A 88 5.96 3.06 -0.41
N VAL A 89 5.46 2.47 -1.48
CA VAL A 89 4.68 3.18 -2.50
C VAL A 89 3.26 2.62 -2.56
N PHE A 90 2.28 3.52 -2.53
CA PHE A 90 0.91 3.23 -2.91
C PHE A 90 0.66 3.84 -4.30
N TRP A 91 0.31 3.00 -5.28
CA TRP A 91 0.13 3.43 -6.66
C TRP A 91 -1.25 3.09 -7.17
N ASN A 92 -2.00 4.12 -7.58
CA ASN A 92 -3.28 4.01 -8.27
C ASN A 92 -4.32 3.10 -7.59
N ASN A 93 -4.39 3.16 -6.26
CA ASN A 93 -5.32 2.32 -5.49
C ASN A 93 -6.75 2.83 -5.62
N GLU A 94 -7.72 1.90 -5.60
CA GLU A 94 -9.14 2.18 -5.78
C GLU A 94 -9.91 1.95 -4.49
N GLY A 95 -10.67 2.94 -4.05
CA GLY A 95 -11.59 2.78 -2.93
C GLY A 95 -13.04 2.70 -3.40
N LEU A 96 -13.74 1.65 -2.97
CA LEU A 96 -15.17 1.49 -3.23
C LEU A 96 -16.00 2.12 -2.11
N SER A 97 -15.60 1.94 -0.86
CA SER A 97 -16.23 2.57 0.29
C SER A 97 -15.22 2.82 1.42
N TYR A 98 -15.55 3.78 2.28
CA TYR A 98 -14.76 4.05 3.50
C TYR A 98 -15.25 3.20 4.67
N PRO A 99 -14.35 2.81 5.61
CA PRO A 99 -14.78 2.41 6.95
C PRO A 99 -15.57 3.55 7.62
N LEU A 100 -16.61 3.21 8.36
CA LEU A 100 -17.54 4.20 8.96
C LEU A 100 -16.85 5.22 9.86
N ASP A 101 -15.81 4.82 10.58
CA ASP A 101 -15.08 5.64 11.54
C ASP A 101 -13.81 6.29 10.98
N ARG A 102 -13.45 6.02 9.72
CA ARG A 102 -12.16 6.40 9.11
C ARG A 102 -12.30 6.74 7.63
N PRO A 103 -12.61 7.98 7.29
CA PRO A 103 -12.93 8.38 5.91
C PRO A 103 -11.66 8.53 5.04
N ALA A 104 -10.84 7.48 4.98
CA ALA A 104 -9.67 7.37 4.11
C ALA A 104 -9.39 5.91 3.79
N ILE A 105 -8.97 5.61 2.55
CA ILE A 105 -8.58 4.27 2.11
C ILE A 105 -7.10 3.97 2.37
N ILE A 106 -6.29 5.00 2.51
CA ILE A 106 -4.87 4.92 2.84
C ILE A 106 -4.60 5.86 4.01
N ARG A 107 -3.86 5.38 5.01
CA ARG A 107 -3.19 6.23 6.00
C ARG A 107 -1.69 6.05 5.85
N SER A 108 -0.96 7.17 5.77
CA SER A 108 0.50 7.10 5.63
C SER A 108 1.19 8.13 6.51
N ASP A 109 2.15 7.66 7.30
CA ASP A 109 3.14 8.43 8.06
C ASP A 109 4.41 7.57 8.18
N GLN A 110 5.19 7.49 7.09
CA GLN A 110 6.35 6.62 6.95
C GLN A 110 7.64 7.29 7.43
N TYR A 111 8.63 6.50 7.80
CA TYR A 111 9.95 7.03 8.14
C TYR A 111 10.69 7.50 6.88
N GLY A 112 11.13 8.76 6.87
CA GLY A 112 11.98 9.29 5.80
C GLY A 112 11.36 9.27 4.40
N TRP A 113 10.05 9.44 4.32
CA TRP A 113 9.20 9.49 3.14
C TRP A 113 8.60 8.16 2.68
N GLY A 114 7.30 8.20 2.48
CA GLY A 114 6.52 7.31 1.65
C GLY A 114 5.94 8.05 0.45
N TYR A 115 5.33 7.28 -0.47
CA TYR A 115 4.78 7.84 -1.69
C TYR A 115 3.37 7.31 -1.92
N ILE A 116 2.42 8.22 -2.10
CA ILE A 116 1.06 7.92 -2.51
C ILE A 116 0.81 8.64 -3.82
N VAL A 117 0.64 7.91 -4.91
CA VAL A 117 0.46 8.46 -6.24
C VAL A 117 -0.79 7.89 -6.88
N GLY A 118 -1.77 8.76 -7.05
CA GLY A 118 -3.08 8.42 -7.60
C GLY A 118 -3.91 7.54 -6.68
N THR A 119 -5.11 8.02 -6.40
CA THR A 119 -6.19 7.19 -5.88
C THR A 119 -7.42 7.39 -6.76
N ARG A 120 -8.36 6.45 -6.77
CA ARG A 120 -9.57 6.56 -7.59
C ARG A 120 -10.77 5.90 -6.92
N GLY A 121 -11.91 5.94 -7.59
CA GLY A 121 -13.16 5.39 -7.11
C GLY A 121 -13.98 6.37 -6.27
N PRO A 122 -15.14 5.96 -5.77
CA PRO A 122 -16.01 6.80 -4.95
C PRO A 122 -15.41 7.14 -3.58
N ALA A 123 -14.50 6.30 -3.06
CA ALA A 123 -13.78 6.50 -1.81
C ALA A 123 -12.28 6.64 -2.11
N PHE A 124 -11.77 7.83 -2.31
CA PHE A 124 -10.40 8.07 -2.80
C PHE A 124 -9.47 8.76 -1.80
N ARG A 125 -9.97 9.16 -0.63
CA ARG A 125 -9.20 10.00 0.30
C ARG A 125 -8.02 9.27 0.93
N VAL A 126 -6.95 10.04 1.14
CA VAL A 126 -5.75 9.68 1.87
C VAL A 126 -5.67 10.49 3.16
N ALA A 127 -5.30 9.84 4.25
CA ALA A 127 -4.99 10.50 5.51
C ALA A 127 -3.47 10.48 5.72
N LEU A 128 -2.82 11.63 5.56
CA LEU A 128 -1.42 11.78 5.90
C LEU A 128 -1.26 12.09 7.38
N GLY A 129 -0.20 11.57 7.97
CA GLY A 129 0.25 11.87 9.30
C GLY A 129 1.72 12.30 9.30
N VAL A 130 2.10 13.03 10.32
CA VAL A 130 3.49 13.41 10.55
C VAL A 130 3.79 13.43 12.04
N SER A 131 4.94 12.91 12.42
CA SER A 131 5.49 12.98 13.78
C SER A 131 6.95 13.41 13.71
N GLU A 132 7.58 13.63 14.85
CA GLU A 132 9.02 13.93 14.88
C GLU A 132 9.85 12.79 14.24
N ARG A 133 9.33 11.55 14.25
CA ARG A 133 9.98 10.38 13.67
C ARG A 133 9.71 10.18 12.19
N THR A 134 8.60 10.70 11.69
CA THR A 134 8.14 10.52 10.30
C THR A 134 8.21 11.79 9.46
N ALA A 135 8.69 12.90 10.04
CA ALA A 135 8.92 14.11 9.28
C ALA A 135 10.02 13.90 8.21
N PRO A 136 9.89 14.51 7.03
CA PRO A 136 8.74 15.29 6.57
C PRO A 136 7.52 14.42 6.22
N GLU A 137 6.36 15.08 6.02
CA GLU A 137 5.13 14.41 5.58
C GLU A 137 5.34 13.63 4.27
N ASP A 138 4.65 12.50 4.13
CA ASP A 138 4.74 11.66 2.94
C ASP A 138 4.27 12.40 1.68
N TYR A 139 4.84 12.03 0.53
CA TYR A 139 4.48 12.62 -0.75
C TYR A 139 3.13 12.12 -1.23
N LEU A 140 2.21 13.03 -1.52
CA LEU A 140 0.88 12.75 -2.06
C LEU A 140 0.66 13.50 -3.37
N GLU A 141 0.33 12.78 -4.44
CA GLU A 141 -0.02 13.34 -5.73
C GLU A 141 -1.22 12.63 -6.36
N GLY A 142 -2.09 13.39 -7.02
CA GLY A 142 -3.18 12.82 -7.80
C GLY A 142 -4.27 12.12 -6.99
N GLU A 143 -4.54 12.59 -5.77
CA GLU A 143 -5.66 12.09 -4.96
C GLU A 143 -6.99 12.24 -5.74
N GLY A 144 -7.70 11.13 -5.94
CA GLY A 144 -8.93 11.09 -6.75
C GLY A 144 -8.72 11.11 -8.26
N LEU A 145 -7.50 11.29 -8.75
CA LEU A 145 -7.17 11.44 -10.17
C LEU A 145 -6.56 10.17 -10.80
N GLY A 146 -6.56 9.06 -10.10
CA GLY A 146 -5.91 7.82 -10.54
C GLY A 146 -6.39 7.27 -11.87
N ALA A 147 -7.63 7.58 -12.29
CA ALA A 147 -8.13 7.17 -13.61
C ALA A 147 -7.34 7.78 -14.78
N SER A 148 -6.74 8.95 -14.59
CA SER A 148 -5.92 9.64 -15.61
C SER A 148 -4.40 9.44 -15.39
N LEU A 149 -4.00 8.73 -14.34
CA LEU A 149 -2.60 8.51 -14.02
C LEU A 149 -1.89 7.70 -15.10
N GLN A 150 -0.65 8.08 -15.42
CA GLN A 150 0.21 7.31 -16.33
C GLN A 150 1.59 7.09 -15.69
N PRO A 151 2.07 5.84 -15.63
CA PRO A 151 1.38 4.61 -16.05
C PRO A 151 0.26 4.21 -15.08
N GLN A 152 -0.72 3.44 -15.55
CA GLN A 152 -1.81 2.94 -14.71
C GLN A 152 -1.32 1.94 -13.63
N SER A 153 -0.23 1.23 -13.89
CA SER A 153 0.46 0.36 -12.93
C SER A 153 1.95 0.64 -12.97
N LEU A 154 2.51 0.96 -11.82
CA LEU A 154 3.96 1.15 -11.67
C LEU A 154 4.71 -0.19 -11.81
N TYR A 155 4.15 -1.27 -11.26
CA TYR A 155 4.73 -2.61 -11.36
C TYR A 155 4.87 -3.06 -12.82
N VAL A 156 3.82 -2.93 -13.60
CA VAL A 156 3.79 -3.34 -15.01
C VAL A 156 4.77 -2.51 -15.84
N ASP A 157 4.78 -1.19 -15.67
CA ASP A 157 5.72 -0.30 -16.38
C ASP A 157 7.20 -0.64 -16.07
N GLN A 158 7.50 -0.86 -14.79
CA GLN A 158 8.86 -1.22 -14.38
C GLN A 158 9.26 -2.61 -14.92
N LEU A 159 8.34 -3.58 -14.92
CA LEU A 159 8.58 -4.92 -15.46
C LEU A 159 8.85 -4.86 -16.96
N GLU A 160 8.02 -4.13 -17.72
CA GLU A 160 8.21 -3.93 -19.16
C GLU A 160 9.59 -3.34 -19.46
N ARG A 161 9.92 -2.20 -18.84
CA ARG A 161 11.19 -1.52 -19.03
C ARG A 161 12.40 -2.42 -18.70
N ARG A 162 12.28 -3.24 -17.67
CA ARG A 162 13.32 -4.21 -17.30
C ARG A 162 13.48 -5.29 -18.36
N LEU A 163 12.39 -5.92 -18.78
CA LEU A 163 12.43 -7.01 -19.75
C LEU A 163 12.94 -6.54 -21.11
N LEU A 164 12.54 -5.34 -21.54
CA LEU A 164 13.04 -4.73 -22.78
C LEU A 164 14.55 -4.44 -22.71
N ARG A 165 15.03 -3.87 -21.61
CA ARG A 165 16.47 -3.62 -21.41
C ARG A 165 17.30 -4.90 -21.38
N GLU A 166 16.72 -6.01 -20.88
CA GLU A 166 17.37 -7.33 -20.87
C GLU A 166 17.26 -8.09 -22.20
N GLY A 167 16.68 -7.49 -23.24
CA GLY A 167 16.46 -8.15 -24.53
C GLY A 167 15.42 -9.28 -24.49
N LYS A 168 14.49 -9.25 -23.53
CA LYS A 168 13.48 -10.28 -23.30
C LYS A 168 12.08 -9.82 -23.74
N ALA A 169 11.97 -9.15 -24.87
CA ALA A 169 10.69 -8.63 -25.37
C ALA A 169 9.61 -9.71 -25.53
N ASN A 170 9.99 -10.89 -25.98
CA ASN A 170 9.08 -12.04 -26.10
C ASN A 170 8.49 -12.48 -24.75
N ARG A 171 9.21 -12.35 -23.66
CA ARG A 171 8.69 -12.61 -22.29
C ARG A 171 7.71 -11.53 -21.87
N TRP A 172 7.95 -10.29 -22.27
CA TRP A 172 7.01 -9.22 -22.01
C TRP A 172 5.67 -9.43 -22.72
N GLU A 173 5.69 -9.84 -24.00
CA GLU A 173 4.47 -10.16 -24.74
C GLU A 173 3.64 -11.25 -24.07
N ALA A 174 4.28 -12.33 -23.62
CA ALA A 174 3.61 -13.42 -22.90
C ALA A 174 3.03 -12.98 -21.55
N VAL A 175 3.72 -12.08 -20.82
CA VAL A 175 3.20 -11.50 -19.57
C VAL A 175 2.00 -10.61 -19.83
N ARG A 176 2.08 -9.76 -20.87
CA ARG A 176 1.02 -8.81 -21.23
C ARG A 176 -0.29 -9.50 -21.60
N GLU A 177 -0.24 -10.65 -22.25
CA GLU A 177 -1.43 -11.44 -22.58
C GLU A 177 -2.13 -12.04 -21.35
N GLY A 178 -1.44 -12.17 -20.22
CA GLY A 178 -1.96 -12.65 -18.94
C GLY A 178 -2.39 -11.55 -17.96
N LEU A 179 -2.20 -10.27 -18.30
CA LEU A 179 -2.55 -9.11 -17.48
C LEU A 179 -3.96 -8.59 -17.79
#